data_b925b6b785242f4d874508172982dcaf
#
_entry.id   b925b6b785242f4d874508172982dcaf
#
_cell.length_a   1.000
_cell.length_b   1.000
_cell.length_c   1.000
_cell.angle_alpha   90.00
_cell.angle_beta   90.00
_cell.angle_gamma   90.00
#
_symmetry.space_group_name_H-M   'P 1'
#
loop_
_entity.id
_entity.type
_entity.pdbx_description
1 polymer ?
#
loop_
_entity_poly.entity_id
_entity_poly.type
_entity_poly.pdbx_seq_one_letter_code
_entity_poly.pdbx_strand_id
1 'polypeptide(L)'
;GDCWVMVHDAVRPCVRTLDIENLIDSVADHNVGGLLATRTTDTLKKAKLRRGSTPIEVEGTVDRERYWCALTPQIFRLGMLHNAILNAIQTEVEVTDEASAMELLGHTPLLVEGSSDNIKVTYPEDLKLAEFFMSMQESEP
;
A
#
# COMPACT_ATOMS: atom_id res chain seq x y z
N GLY A 1 -18.06 4.94 19.34
CA GLY A 1 -16.99 5.89 19.13
C GLY A 1 -16.24 5.57 17.85
N ASP A 2 -15.94 6.60 17.14
CA ASP A 2 -15.34 6.54 15.81
C ASP A 2 -13.81 6.41 15.95
N CYS A 3 -13.37 5.19 16.30
CA CYS A 3 -11.95 4.89 16.47
C CYS A 3 -11.24 4.75 15.13
N TRP A 4 -10.00 5.21 15.07
CA TRP A 4 -9.08 4.88 13.99
C TRP A 4 -8.43 3.52 14.24
N VAL A 5 -8.23 2.75 13.18
CA VAL A 5 -7.43 1.53 13.17
C VAL A 5 -6.33 1.64 12.13
N MET A 6 -5.12 1.30 12.53
CA MET A 6 -3.96 1.27 11.65
C MET A 6 -3.53 -0.20 11.48
N VAL A 7 -3.40 -0.62 10.23
CA VAL A 7 -2.96 -1.98 9.86
C VAL A 7 -1.58 -1.89 9.21
N HIS A 8 -0.66 -2.72 9.68
CA HIS A 8 0.70 -2.75 9.16
C HIS A 8 1.18 -4.18 8.89
N ASP A 9 1.83 -4.39 7.75
CA ASP A 9 2.47 -5.65 7.41
C ASP A 9 3.65 -5.93 8.34
N ALA A 10 3.63 -7.06 9.03
CA ALA A 10 4.74 -7.49 9.90
C ALA A 10 6.06 -7.67 9.12
N VAL A 11 5.97 -7.87 7.81
CA VAL A 11 7.12 -8.05 6.90
C VAL A 11 7.63 -6.74 6.27
N ARG A 12 7.21 -5.58 6.80
CA ARG A 12 7.75 -4.26 6.46
C ARG A 12 8.45 -3.62 7.66
N PRO A 13 9.63 -4.12 8.04
CA PRO A 13 10.31 -3.67 9.26
C PRO A 13 10.93 -2.28 9.15
N CYS A 14 11.11 -1.77 7.92
CA CYS A 14 11.82 -0.51 7.67
C CYS A 14 10.90 0.71 7.64
N VAL A 15 9.64 0.60 8.07
CA VAL A 15 8.74 1.75 8.14
C VAL A 15 9.32 2.84 9.04
N ARG A 16 9.28 4.10 8.57
CA ARG A 16 9.81 5.26 9.31
C ARG A 16 8.74 5.85 10.22
N THR A 17 9.12 6.23 11.42
CA THR A 17 8.23 6.91 12.37
C THR A 17 7.65 8.19 11.76
N LEU A 18 8.47 8.98 11.07
CA LEU A 18 8.02 10.20 10.42
C LEU A 18 6.93 9.94 9.36
N ASP A 19 7.04 8.86 8.60
CA ASP A 19 6.01 8.50 7.62
C ASP A 19 4.69 8.12 8.30
N ILE A 20 4.76 7.43 9.44
CA ILE A 20 3.57 7.11 10.26
C ILE A 20 2.92 8.38 10.78
N GLU A 21 3.70 9.31 11.32
CA GLU A 21 3.22 10.60 11.82
C GLU A 21 2.56 11.40 10.69
N ASN A 22 3.20 11.51 9.53
CA ASN A 22 2.64 12.19 8.36
C ASN A 22 1.33 11.55 7.88
N LEU A 23 1.23 10.21 7.93
CA LEU A 23 -0.01 9.52 7.60
C LEU A 23 -1.13 9.88 8.58
N ILE A 24 -0.87 9.84 9.88
CA ILE A 24 -1.83 10.19 10.93
C ILE A 24 -2.33 11.62 10.75
N ASP A 25 -1.41 12.56 10.56
CA ASP A 25 -1.73 13.98 10.40
C ASP A 25 -2.55 14.23 9.11
N SER A 26 -2.19 13.54 8.02
CA SER A 26 -2.90 13.69 6.74
C SER A 26 -4.34 13.21 6.79
N VAL A 27 -4.63 12.18 7.58
CA VAL A 27 -5.99 11.60 7.65
C VAL A 27 -6.82 12.17 8.79
N ALA A 28 -6.27 12.99 9.68
CA ALA A 28 -6.93 13.46 10.89
C ALA A 28 -8.33 14.04 10.62
N ASP A 29 -8.44 14.88 9.59
CA ASP A 29 -9.69 15.51 9.16
C ASP A 29 -10.36 14.81 7.95
N HIS A 30 -9.82 13.66 7.53
CA HIS A 30 -10.38 12.92 6.39
C HIS A 30 -11.50 11.98 6.82
N ASN A 31 -12.55 11.90 6.01
CA ASN A 31 -13.73 11.09 6.36
C ASN A 31 -13.48 9.58 6.29
N VAL A 32 -12.53 9.13 5.49
CA VAL A 32 -12.29 7.70 5.19
C VAL A 32 -11.03 7.20 5.87
N GLY A 33 -9.91 7.85 5.61
CA GLY A 33 -8.56 7.43 5.98
C GLY A 33 -7.64 7.41 4.78
N GLY A 34 -6.53 6.70 4.89
CA GLY A 34 -5.53 6.66 3.83
C GLY A 34 -4.45 5.61 4.05
N LEU A 35 -3.49 5.62 3.17
CA LEU A 35 -2.38 4.67 3.16
C LEU A 35 -1.07 5.35 2.76
N LEU A 36 0.03 4.81 3.27
CA LEU A 36 1.33 5.14 2.70
C LEU A 36 1.45 4.52 1.30
N ALA A 37 2.02 5.26 0.39
CA ALA A 37 2.30 4.82 -0.96
C ALA A 37 3.52 5.54 -1.54
N THR A 38 4.12 4.97 -2.57
CA THR A 38 5.21 5.60 -3.31
C THR A 38 4.84 5.77 -4.77
N ARG A 39 5.37 6.83 -5.40
CA ARG A 39 5.21 7.04 -6.84
C ARG A 39 5.93 5.95 -7.62
N THR A 40 5.34 5.54 -8.72
CA THR A 40 6.00 4.65 -9.67
C THR A 40 7.07 5.41 -10.43
N THR A 41 8.31 4.95 -10.37
CA THR A 41 9.47 5.58 -11.01
C THR A 41 9.83 4.95 -12.35
N ASP A 42 9.55 3.65 -12.51
CA ASP A 42 9.82 2.92 -13.75
C ASP A 42 8.71 3.09 -14.79
N THR A 43 9.08 2.87 -16.06
CA THR A 43 8.08 2.77 -17.12
C THR A 43 7.27 1.50 -16.97
N LEU A 44 5.96 1.64 -16.83
CA LEU A 44 5.04 0.51 -16.71
C LEU A 44 4.55 0.04 -18.07
N LYS A 45 4.67 -1.26 -18.34
CA LYS A 45 4.14 -1.92 -19.53
C LYS A 45 2.93 -2.76 -19.18
N LYS A 46 1.83 -2.53 -19.89
CA LYS A 46 0.67 -3.41 -19.83
C LYS A 46 0.95 -4.64 -20.69
N ALA A 47 0.78 -5.82 -20.11
CA ALA A 47 0.98 -7.09 -20.81
C ALA A 47 -0.30 -7.58 -21.47
N LYS A 48 -0.17 -8.20 -22.65
CA LYS A 48 -1.26 -8.97 -23.26
C LYS A 48 -1.41 -10.29 -22.50
N LEU A 49 -2.52 -10.41 -21.77
CA LEU A 49 -2.85 -11.66 -21.08
C LEU A 49 -3.44 -12.65 -22.09
N ARG A 50 -2.62 -13.61 -22.55
CA ARG A 50 -3.06 -14.76 -23.34
C ARG A 50 -2.96 -16.01 -22.46
N ARG A 51 -4.04 -16.75 -22.28
CA ARG A 51 -4.01 -18.02 -21.58
C ARG A 51 -3.06 -18.97 -22.31
N GLY A 52 -2.03 -19.44 -21.61
CA GLY A 52 -1.11 -20.48 -22.09
C GLY A 52 -0.08 -20.06 -23.12
N SER A 53 0.16 -18.75 -23.34
CA SER A 53 1.19 -18.28 -24.29
C SER A 53 2.40 -17.68 -23.58
N THR A 54 3.56 -18.22 -23.87
CA THR A 54 4.87 -17.60 -23.70
C THR A 54 5.50 -17.47 -25.08
N PRO A 55 6.14 -16.36 -25.44
CA PRO A 55 6.42 -15.18 -24.60
C PRO A 55 5.19 -14.26 -24.40
N ILE A 56 5.24 -13.45 -23.33
CA ILE A 56 4.24 -12.41 -23.06
C ILE A 56 4.63 -11.15 -23.82
N GLU A 57 3.69 -10.62 -24.61
CA GLU A 57 3.91 -9.42 -25.41
C GLU A 57 3.40 -8.16 -24.69
N VAL A 58 4.00 -7.02 -25.00
CA VAL A 58 3.53 -5.72 -24.55
C VAL A 58 2.24 -5.34 -25.28
N GLU A 59 1.20 -4.99 -24.52
CA GLU A 59 -0.02 -4.37 -25.06
C GLU A 59 0.15 -2.85 -25.24
N GLY A 60 0.82 -2.20 -24.27
CA GLY A 60 1.06 -0.75 -24.33
C GLY A 60 1.84 -0.24 -23.13
N THR A 61 2.13 1.04 -23.17
CA THR A 61 2.73 1.76 -22.04
C THR A 61 1.65 2.56 -21.32
N VAL A 62 1.62 2.49 -19.99
CA VAL A 62 0.68 3.24 -19.18
C VAL A 62 1.30 4.53 -18.65
N ASP A 63 0.46 5.52 -18.37
CA ASP A 63 0.88 6.76 -17.74
C ASP A 63 1.20 6.50 -16.25
N ARG A 64 2.47 6.39 -15.93
CA ARG A 64 2.96 6.07 -14.57
C ARG A 64 2.57 7.13 -13.52
N GLU A 65 2.29 8.36 -13.90
CA GLU A 65 1.91 9.42 -12.96
C GLU A 65 0.59 9.11 -12.23
N ARG A 66 -0.23 8.25 -12.81
CA ARG A 66 -1.49 7.79 -12.24
C ARG A 66 -1.37 6.52 -11.40
N TYR A 67 -0.18 5.94 -11.30
CA TYR A 67 0.05 4.67 -10.61
C TYR A 67 1.01 4.84 -9.44
N TRP A 68 0.55 4.43 -8.29
CA TRP A 68 1.31 4.44 -7.05
C TRP A 68 1.42 3.02 -6.50
N CYS A 69 2.55 2.73 -5.85
CA CYS A 69 2.75 1.46 -5.17
C CYS A 69 2.24 1.59 -3.74
N ALA A 70 1.20 0.81 -3.40
CA ALA A 70 0.66 0.78 -2.05
C ALA A 70 1.66 0.17 -1.07
N LEU A 71 1.83 0.82 0.05
CA LEU A 71 2.60 0.37 1.20
C LEU A 71 1.66 0.14 2.39
N THR A 72 2.22 -0.20 3.52
CA THR A 72 1.58 -0.10 4.84
C THR A 72 2.47 0.74 5.77
N PRO A 73 1.94 1.34 6.85
CA PRO A 73 0.57 1.20 7.34
C PRO A 73 -0.52 1.84 6.47
N GLN A 74 -1.73 1.33 6.65
CA GLN A 74 -2.97 1.88 6.15
C GLN A 74 -3.88 2.17 7.35
N ILE A 75 -4.54 3.33 7.37
CA ILE A 75 -5.33 3.78 8.52
C ILE A 75 -6.74 4.19 8.09
N PHE A 76 -7.74 3.66 8.78
CA PHE A 76 -9.15 3.88 8.47
C PHE A 76 -10.01 4.02 9.72
N ARG A 77 -11.20 4.58 9.57
CA ARG A 77 -12.24 4.50 10.61
C ARG A 77 -12.63 3.03 10.82
N LEU A 78 -12.57 2.55 12.07
CA LEU A 78 -12.79 1.14 12.40
C LEU A 78 -14.12 0.60 11.86
N GLY A 79 -15.21 1.34 12.07
CA GLY A 79 -16.53 0.91 11.61
C GLY A 79 -16.62 0.81 10.09
N MET A 80 -15.98 1.74 9.37
CA MET A 80 -15.96 1.71 7.89
C MET A 80 -15.14 0.53 7.38
N LEU A 81 -13.95 0.31 7.94
CA LEU A 81 -13.10 -0.82 7.55
C LEU A 81 -13.77 -2.16 7.84
N HIS A 82 -14.38 -2.30 9.03
CA HIS A 82 -15.12 -3.50 9.38
C HIS A 82 -16.22 -3.82 8.36
N ASN A 83 -17.04 -2.82 8.00
CA ASN A 83 -18.09 -3.00 7.00
C ASN A 83 -17.53 -3.33 5.62
N ALA A 84 -16.41 -2.72 5.22
CA ALA A 84 -15.76 -2.98 3.94
C ALA A 84 -15.25 -4.41 3.84
N ILE A 85 -14.60 -4.91 4.89
CA ILE A 85 -14.11 -6.29 4.95
C ILE A 85 -15.30 -7.29 4.94
N LEU A 86 -16.35 -7.03 5.73
CA LEU A 86 -17.54 -7.89 5.71
C LEU A 86 -18.19 -7.94 4.34
N ASN A 87 -18.30 -6.80 3.65
CA ASN A 87 -18.84 -6.75 2.29
C ASN A 87 -17.97 -7.57 1.32
N ALA A 88 -16.66 -7.45 1.38
CA ALA A 88 -15.77 -8.23 0.52
C ALA A 88 -15.94 -9.74 0.73
N ILE A 89 -16.07 -10.18 2.00
CA ILE A 89 -16.31 -11.58 2.35
C ILE A 89 -17.68 -12.05 1.82
N GLN A 90 -18.75 -11.26 2.03
CA GLN A 90 -20.10 -11.62 1.60
C GLN A 90 -20.28 -11.66 0.09
N THR A 91 -19.54 -10.82 -0.64
CA THR A 91 -19.59 -10.77 -2.10
C THR A 91 -18.55 -11.68 -2.77
N GLU A 92 -17.75 -12.38 -1.97
CA GLU A 92 -16.68 -13.28 -2.45
C GLU A 92 -15.69 -12.57 -3.39
N VAL A 93 -15.50 -11.24 -3.20
CA VAL A 93 -14.54 -10.46 -3.96
C VAL A 93 -13.19 -10.50 -3.26
N GLU A 94 -12.16 -10.94 -3.98
CA GLU A 94 -10.80 -10.92 -3.49
C GLU A 94 -10.31 -9.47 -3.38
N VAL A 95 -9.82 -9.10 -2.20
CA VAL A 95 -9.19 -7.82 -1.93
C VAL A 95 -7.71 -8.04 -1.62
N THR A 96 -6.87 -7.12 -2.08
CA THR A 96 -5.41 -7.24 -1.97
C THR A 96 -4.85 -6.53 -0.73
N ASP A 97 -5.56 -5.52 -0.25
CA ASP A 97 -5.23 -4.75 0.94
C ASP A 97 -6.50 -4.12 1.54
N GLU A 98 -6.37 -3.45 2.69
CA GLU A 98 -7.48 -2.77 3.35
C GLU A 98 -8.06 -1.65 2.48
N ALA A 99 -7.20 -0.90 1.77
CA ALA A 99 -7.63 0.17 0.87
C ALA A 99 -8.54 -0.38 -0.25
N SER A 100 -8.21 -1.52 -0.85
CA SER A 100 -9.05 -2.14 -1.90
C SER A 100 -10.43 -2.57 -1.38
N ALA A 101 -10.52 -2.99 -0.12
CA ALA A 101 -11.82 -3.27 0.51
C ALA A 101 -12.66 -1.98 0.65
N MET A 102 -12.03 -0.87 1.03
CA MET A 102 -12.68 0.44 1.12
C MET A 102 -13.16 0.94 -0.26
N GLU A 103 -12.33 0.77 -1.28
CA GLU A 103 -12.64 1.14 -2.68
C GLU A 103 -13.84 0.34 -3.21
N LEU A 104 -13.95 -0.93 -2.85
CA LEU A 104 -15.08 -1.81 -3.23
C LEU A 104 -16.43 -1.25 -2.75
N LEU A 105 -16.46 -0.53 -1.63
CA LEU A 105 -17.66 0.19 -1.14
C LEU A 105 -17.79 1.61 -1.70
N GLY A 106 -16.93 2.02 -2.63
CA GLY A 106 -16.96 3.34 -3.24
C GLY A 106 -16.30 4.44 -2.42
N HIS A 107 -15.53 4.08 -1.39
CA HIS A 107 -14.73 5.04 -0.66
C HIS A 107 -13.44 5.42 -1.40
N THR A 108 -12.92 6.60 -1.12
CA THR A 108 -11.70 7.14 -1.74
C THR A 108 -10.65 7.44 -0.68
N PRO A 109 -9.80 6.45 -0.32
CA PRO A 109 -8.68 6.66 0.59
C PRO A 109 -7.67 7.70 0.08
N LEU A 110 -7.00 8.40 1.01
CA LEU A 110 -5.87 9.27 0.67
C LEU A 110 -4.62 8.44 0.36
N LEU A 111 -3.87 8.84 -0.67
CA LEU A 111 -2.50 8.41 -0.88
C LEU A 111 -1.56 9.41 -0.19
N VAL A 112 -0.79 8.93 0.78
CA VAL A 112 0.20 9.72 1.52
C VAL A 112 1.58 9.21 1.14
N GLU A 113 2.44 10.10 0.63
CA GLU A 113 3.76 9.71 0.15
C GLU A 113 4.63 9.21 1.31
N GLY A 114 5.09 7.98 1.21
CA GLY A 114 6.01 7.34 2.14
C GLY A 114 7.41 7.17 1.54
N SER A 115 8.29 6.55 2.31
CA SER A 115 9.67 6.32 1.93
C SER A 115 9.85 5.04 1.12
N SER A 116 10.72 5.08 0.12
CA SER A 116 11.00 3.94 -0.77
C SER A 116 11.73 2.78 -0.09
N ASP A 117 12.31 3.01 1.08
CA ASP A 117 12.98 1.98 1.89
C ASP A 117 12.01 1.16 2.78
N ASN A 118 10.72 1.51 2.77
CA ASN A 118 9.67 0.72 3.43
C ASN A 118 9.31 -0.52 2.61
N ILE A 119 10.29 -1.38 2.41
CA ILE A 119 10.20 -2.58 1.58
C ILE A 119 9.42 -3.70 2.27
N LYS A 120 8.78 -4.54 1.46
CA LYS A 120 8.17 -5.80 1.89
C LYS A 120 9.19 -6.93 1.77
N VAL A 121 9.56 -7.54 2.88
CA VAL A 121 10.41 -8.74 2.89
C VAL A 121 9.58 -9.93 2.43
N THR A 122 9.84 -10.37 1.19
CA THR A 122 9.11 -11.46 0.53
C THR A 122 10.03 -12.67 0.30
N TYR A 123 11.29 -12.41 -0.03
CA TYR A 123 12.31 -13.42 -0.31
C TYR A 123 13.46 -13.33 0.70
N PRO A 124 14.26 -14.43 0.90
CA PRO A 124 15.40 -14.42 1.84
C PRO A 124 16.41 -13.31 1.59
N GLU A 125 16.66 -12.95 0.33
CA GLU A 125 17.57 -11.86 -0.05
C GLU A 125 17.07 -10.48 0.40
N ASP A 126 15.78 -10.28 0.56
CA ASP A 126 15.18 -9.01 1.01
C ASP A 126 15.54 -8.70 2.46
N LEU A 127 15.86 -9.73 3.28
CA LEU A 127 16.32 -9.54 4.67
C LEU A 127 17.60 -8.70 4.72
N LYS A 128 18.57 -8.97 3.85
CA LYS A 128 19.82 -8.22 3.80
C LYS A 128 19.60 -6.77 3.39
N LEU A 129 18.67 -6.55 2.47
CA LEU A 129 18.29 -5.20 2.06
C LEU A 129 17.58 -4.45 3.20
N ALA A 130 16.69 -5.12 3.93
CA ALA A 130 16.04 -4.55 5.11
C ALA A 130 17.06 -4.21 6.21
N GLU A 131 18.01 -5.09 6.51
CA GLU A 131 19.09 -4.82 7.47
C GLU A 131 19.91 -3.58 7.05
N PHE A 132 20.24 -3.45 5.78
CA PHE A 132 20.93 -2.29 5.25
C PHE A 132 20.12 -1.00 5.46
N PHE A 133 18.86 -0.97 5.09
CA PHE A 133 18.01 0.20 5.27
C PHE A 133 17.85 0.57 6.75
N MET A 134 17.64 -0.40 7.63
CA MET A 134 17.53 -0.15 9.07
C MET A 134 18.81 0.45 9.64
N SER A 135 19.98 -0.07 9.23
CA SER A 135 21.26 0.48 9.66
C SER A 135 21.50 1.91 9.18
N MET A 136 21.02 2.23 7.97
CA MET A 136 21.09 3.61 7.45
C MET A 136 20.19 4.55 8.24
N GLN A 137 18.96 4.12 8.58
CA GLN A 137 18.03 4.89 9.39
C GLN A 137 18.56 5.18 10.80
N GLU A 138 19.24 4.23 11.44
CA GLU A 138 19.85 4.40 12.75
C GLU A 138 21.00 5.42 12.73
N SER A 139 21.65 5.63 11.59
CA SER A 139 22.75 6.59 11.42
C SER A 139 22.29 7.99 11.01
N GLU A 140 21.02 8.17 10.73
CA GLU A 140 20.45 9.49 10.44
C GLU A 140 20.35 10.31 11.73
N PRO A 141 20.70 11.62 11.70
CA PRO A 141 20.66 12.50 12.88
C PRO A 141 19.23 12.81 13.35
#